data_96424e5a0e5bab2a5f59c583e918810e
#
_entry.id   96424e5a0e5bab2a5f59c583e918810e
#
_cell.length_a   1.000
_cell.length_b   1.000
_cell.length_c   1.000
_cell.angle_alpha   90.00
_cell.angle_beta   90.00
_cell.angle_gamma   90.00
#
_symmetry.space_group_name_H-M   'P 1'
#
loop_
_entity.id
_entity.type
_entity.pdbx_description
1 polymer ?
#
loop_
_entity_poly.entity_id
_entity_poly.type
_entity_poly.pdbx_seq_one_letter_code
_entity_poly.pdbx_strand_id
1 'polypeptide(L)'
;GVWIMAYTTIDDPSAHFQVKIYTGNGSSNHAITFDGNSNLQPDWIWNKSRSIADSHALFDSTRGVNKILYSNVNLDEDTDGNGNIESFDSNGITVGGNQEYANKSGSSQVTWAWKANGGTTTDGSSNDSVSTSNHQANTTAGFSIVSYTGNNSAGATVAHGLGAAPTVLIVKNRDSDRGWMVYHHKNTSAPATEYLWLDDNNATSDYEGSWNDTAPTS
;
A
#
# COMPACT_ATOMS: atom_id res chain seq x y z
N GLY A 1 -31.47 -16.41 24.35
CA GLY A 1 -30.17 -16.31 23.72
C GLY A 1 -30.00 -14.91 23.12
N VAL A 2 -28.94 -14.19 23.51
CA VAL A 2 -28.59 -12.91 22.89
C VAL A 2 -27.97 -13.23 21.55
N TRP A 3 -28.64 -12.89 20.45
CA TRP A 3 -28.05 -12.96 19.13
C TRP A 3 -27.09 -11.76 18.99
N ILE A 4 -25.79 -11.99 19.15
CA ILE A 4 -24.78 -11.01 18.74
C ILE A 4 -24.70 -11.13 17.21
N MET A 5 -25.30 -10.19 16.50
CA MET A 5 -25.04 -10.08 15.07
C MET A 5 -23.60 -9.62 14.92
N ALA A 6 -22.75 -10.44 14.33
CA ALA A 6 -21.42 -9.99 13.93
C ALA A 6 -21.59 -8.86 12.91
N TYR A 7 -21.09 -7.68 13.25
CA TYR A 7 -21.12 -6.50 12.35
C TYR A 7 -20.21 -6.69 11.13
N THR A 8 -19.26 -7.59 11.23
CA THR A 8 -18.29 -7.94 10.19
C THR A 8 -17.93 -9.42 10.30
N THR A 9 -17.43 -10.01 9.22
CA THR A 9 -16.86 -11.36 9.21
C THR A 9 -15.42 -11.41 9.75
N ILE A 10 -14.85 -10.25 10.10
CA ILE A 10 -13.51 -10.16 10.70
C ILE A 10 -13.66 -10.16 12.22
N ASP A 11 -13.36 -11.27 12.85
CA ASP A 11 -13.43 -11.44 14.31
C ASP A 11 -12.19 -10.82 15.00
N ASP A 12 -11.04 -10.85 14.36
CA ASP A 12 -9.79 -10.22 14.84
C ASP A 12 -9.19 -9.28 13.78
N PRO A 13 -9.48 -7.98 13.86
CA PRO A 13 -8.88 -6.99 12.96
C PRO A 13 -7.35 -6.97 12.98
N SER A 14 -6.72 -7.35 14.11
CA SER A 14 -5.26 -7.33 14.24
C SER A 14 -4.55 -8.36 13.34
N ALA A 15 -5.28 -9.39 12.87
CA ALA A 15 -4.80 -10.32 11.87
C ALA A 15 -4.63 -9.70 10.46
N HIS A 16 -5.21 -8.51 10.23
CA HIS A 16 -5.24 -7.86 8.91
C HIS A 16 -4.64 -6.47 8.88
N PHE A 17 -4.68 -5.76 10.01
CA PHE A 17 -4.16 -4.40 10.14
C PHE A 17 -3.66 -4.15 11.57
N GLN A 18 -2.48 -3.56 11.68
CA GLN A 18 -1.94 -3.12 12.97
C GLN A 18 -1.25 -1.76 12.84
N VAL A 19 -1.15 -1.06 13.96
CA VAL A 19 -0.41 0.20 14.09
C VAL A 19 0.63 0.03 15.19
N LYS A 20 1.88 0.42 14.92
CA LYS A 20 2.95 0.41 15.92
C LYS A 20 3.63 1.76 16.02
N ILE A 21 3.83 2.20 17.26
CA ILE A 21 4.67 3.36 17.58
C ILE A 21 5.97 2.83 18.17
N TYR A 22 7.10 3.36 17.70
CA TYR A 22 8.42 2.97 18.20
C TYR A 22 9.40 4.14 18.11
N THR A 23 10.56 3.97 18.72
CA THR A 23 11.67 4.92 18.61
C THR A 23 12.79 4.29 17.80
N GLY A 24 13.24 4.98 16.77
CA GLY A 24 14.39 4.55 15.97
C GLY A 24 15.66 4.49 16.82
N ASN A 25 16.50 3.49 16.61
CA ASN A 25 17.77 3.31 17.31
C ASN A 25 19.00 3.61 16.43
N GLY A 26 18.80 3.82 15.12
CA GLY A 26 19.85 4.12 14.16
C GLY A 26 20.76 2.95 13.82
N SER A 27 20.43 1.74 14.23
CA SER A 27 21.25 0.54 13.99
C SER A 27 20.51 -0.43 13.06
N SER A 28 21.27 -1.18 12.26
CA SER A 28 20.72 -2.29 11.47
C SER A 28 20.14 -3.40 12.36
N ASN A 29 19.28 -4.22 11.80
CA ASN A 29 18.60 -5.32 12.48
C ASN A 29 17.75 -4.86 13.70
N HIS A 30 17.14 -3.68 13.64
CA HIS A 30 16.21 -3.23 14.66
C HIS A 30 14.82 -3.85 14.42
N ALA A 31 14.48 -4.88 15.18
CA ALA A 31 13.18 -5.55 15.08
C ALA A 31 12.07 -4.72 15.74
N ILE A 32 11.00 -4.47 14.99
CA ILE A 32 9.77 -3.80 15.42
C ILE A 32 8.66 -4.84 15.45
N THR A 33 8.45 -5.45 16.62
CA THR A 33 7.41 -6.47 16.80
C THR A 33 6.05 -5.82 17.03
N PHE A 34 5.03 -6.31 16.33
CA PHE A 34 3.65 -5.91 16.53
C PHE A 34 3.06 -6.57 17.78
N ASP A 35 2.07 -5.93 18.38
CA ASP A 35 1.50 -6.30 19.68
C ASP A 35 -0.03 -6.44 19.66
N GLY A 36 -0.64 -6.67 18.50
CA GLY A 36 -2.04 -7.06 18.37
C GLY A 36 -2.30 -8.49 18.87
N ASN A 37 -3.55 -8.89 18.91
CA ASN A 37 -3.94 -10.23 19.37
C ASN A 37 -3.42 -11.34 18.46
N SER A 38 -3.33 -11.09 17.16
CA SER A 38 -2.76 -12.01 16.17
C SER A 38 -1.42 -11.51 15.63
N ASN A 39 -0.56 -12.45 15.26
CA ASN A 39 0.64 -12.12 14.49
C ASN A 39 0.24 -11.58 13.11
N LEU A 40 0.94 -10.55 12.66
CA LEU A 40 0.76 -9.96 11.35
C LEU A 40 2.11 -9.84 10.65
N GLN A 41 2.30 -10.61 9.58
CA GLN A 41 3.31 -10.31 8.59
C GLN A 41 2.76 -9.20 7.70
N PRO A 42 3.36 -8.00 7.72
CA PRO A 42 2.87 -6.90 6.90
C PRO A 42 3.25 -7.11 5.44
N ASP A 43 2.35 -6.73 4.54
CA ASP A 43 2.60 -6.70 3.10
C ASP A 43 2.64 -5.28 2.57
N TRP A 44 1.99 -4.35 3.24
CA TRP A 44 2.09 -2.93 2.94
C TRP A 44 2.27 -2.13 4.24
N ILE A 45 3.20 -1.19 4.21
CA ILE A 45 3.58 -0.34 5.33
C ILE A 45 3.50 1.11 4.89
N TRP A 46 2.79 1.90 5.67
CA TRP A 46 2.84 3.35 5.63
C TRP A 46 3.57 3.83 6.87
N ASN A 47 4.75 4.38 6.72
CA ASN A 47 5.58 4.85 7.83
C ASN A 47 5.71 6.36 7.85
N LYS A 48 5.72 6.94 9.05
CA LYS A 48 5.91 8.38 9.25
C LYS A 48 6.73 8.65 10.51
N SER A 49 7.77 9.45 10.35
CA SER A 49 8.40 10.08 11.51
C SER A 49 7.44 11.09 12.14
N ARG A 50 7.26 10.99 13.46
CA ARG A 50 6.42 11.91 14.26
C ARG A 50 7.19 13.10 14.78
N SER A 51 8.52 13.02 14.82
CA SER A 51 9.43 14.02 15.40
C SER A 51 10.29 14.76 14.37
N ILE A 52 10.27 14.32 13.11
CA ILE A 52 11.02 14.94 12.01
C ILE A 52 10.05 15.23 10.87
N ALA A 53 10.27 16.37 10.19
CA ALA A 53 9.45 16.81 9.07
C ALA A 53 9.89 16.15 7.75
N ASP A 54 9.76 14.81 7.69
CA ASP A 54 10.07 14.01 6.52
C ASP A 54 8.82 13.62 5.74
N SER A 55 9.01 13.08 4.54
CA SER A 55 7.94 12.49 3.75
C SER A 55 7.31 11.27 4.43
N HIS A 56 6.12 10.91 3.98
CA HIS A 56 5.45 9.67 4.35
C HIS A 56 5.94 8.56 3.43
N ALA A 57 6.64 7.58 3.98
CA ALA A 57 7.24 6.49 3.20
C ALA A 57 6.32 5.27 3.11
N LEU A 58 6.19 4.73 1.92
CA LEU A 58 5.41 3.55 1.61
C LEU A 58 6.32 2.42 1.15
N PHE A 59 6.18 1.27 1.79
CA PHE A 59 6.91 0.05 1.46
C PHE A 59 5.92 -1.10 1.28
N ASP A 60 6.23 -2.06 0.43
CA ASP A 60 5.45 -3.29 0.33
C ASP A 60 6.29 -4.50 -0.07
N SER A 61 5.80 -5.68 0.33
CA SER A 61 6.46 -6.95 0.08
C SER A 61 6.35 -7.43 -1.38
N THR A 62 5.47 -6.83 -2.19
CA THR A 62 5.34 -7.11 -3.62
C THR A 62 6.51 -6.52 -4.41
N ARG A 63 6.92 -5.30 -4.08
CA ARG A 63 8.08 -4.62 -4.67
C ARG A 63 9.41 -5.05 -4.02
N GLY A 64 9.32 -5.54 -2.79
CA GLY A 64 10.46 -5.96 -1.98
C GLY A 64 11.00 -4.85 -1.07
N VAL A 65 11.99 -5.23 -0.24
CA VAL A 65 12.71 -4.28 0.64
C VAL A 65 13.47 -3.24 -0.19
N ASN A 66 13.79 -2.11 0.40
CA ASN A 66 14.53 -1.00 -0.21
C ASN A 66 13.83 -0.28 -1.38
N LYS A 67 12.55 -0.51 -1.60
CA LYS A 67 11.73 0.21 -2.58
C LYS A 67 10.80 1.17 -1.88
N ILE A 68 11.02 2.46 -2.08
CA ILE A 68 10.30 3.52 -1.37
C ILE A 68 9.44 4.31 -2.35
N LEU A 69 8.20 4.54 -1.97
CA LEU A 69 7.34 5.54 -2.58
C LEU A 69 6.91 6.53 -1.49
N TYR A 70 6.58 7.74 -1.88
CA TYR A 70 6.21 8.81 -0.95
C TYR A 70 4.78 9.26 -1.24
N SER A 71 3.87 9.12 -0.27
CA SER A 71 2.45 9.41 -0.49
C SER A 71 2.10 10.89 -0.52
N ASN A 72 3.01 11.76 -0.15
CA ASN A 72 2.80 13.21 -0.04
C ASN A 72 3.56 14.03 -1.10
N VAL A 73 4.20 13.38 -2.04
CA VAL A 73 4.91 14.00 -3.16
C VAL A 73 4.86 13.10 -4.40
N ASN A 74 5.08 13.67 -5.57
CA ASN A 74 4.97 12.99 -6.87
C ASN A 74 6.23 12.26 -7.34
N LEU A 75 7.28 12.18 -6.53
CA LEU A 75 8.55 11.55 -6.90
C LEU A 75 8.36 10.11 -7.38
N ASP A 76 9.23 9.66 -8.27
CA ASP A 76 9.33 8.26 -8.70
C ASP A 76 9.78 7.32 -7.57
N GLU A 77 9.87 6.03 -7.86
CA GLU A 77 10.31 5.04 -6.88
C GLU A 77 11.79 5.20 -6.57
N ASP A 78 12.09 5.43 -5.32
CA ASP A 78 13.45 5.44 -4.82
C ASP A 78 13.92 4.03 -4.46
N THR A 79 15.21 3.77 -4.65
CA THR A 79 15.85 2.53 -4.25
C THR A 79 16.91 2.85 -3.21
N ASP A 80 16.56 2.67 -1.95
CA ASP A 80 17.47 2.89 -0.83
C ASP A 80 18.29 1.62 -0.53
N GLY A 81 19.56 1.65 -0.90
CA GLY A 81 20.51 0.60 -0.55
C GLY A 81 20.90 0.54 0.93
N ASN A 82 20.42 1.47 1.76
CA ASN A 82 20.81 1.60 3.17
C ASN A 82 19.81 0.98 4.15
N GLY A 83 18.75 0.32 3.67
CA GLY A 83 17.92 -0.55 4.49
C GLY A 83 16.93 0.17 5.40
N ASN A 84 16.02 1.00 4.88
CA ASN A 84 14.88 1.45 5.68
C ASN A 84 14.08 0.27 6.23
N ILE A 85 13.66 -0.65 5.35
CA ILE A 85 13.08 -1.93 5.71
C ILE A 85 14.05 -3.03 5.28
N GLU A 86 14.53 -3.82 6.22
CA GLU A 86 15.41 -4.97 5.96
C GLU A 86 14.63 -6.26 5.74
N SER A 87 13.49 -6.42 6.43
CA SER A 87 12.59 -7.57 6.24
C SER A 87 11.15 -7.28 6.66
N PHE A 88 10.23 -8.01 6.02
CA PHE A 88 8.84 -8.16 6.43
C PHE A 88 8.75 -9.46 7.25
N ASP A 89 8.60 -9.35 8.56
CA ASP A 89 8.71 -10.48 9.47
C ASP A 89 7.34 -11.11 9.73
N SER A 90 7.30 -12.32 10.27
CA SER A 90 6.05 -13.03 10.56
C SER A 90 5.13 -12.29 11.56
N ASN A 91 5.69 -11.35 12.35
CA ASN A 91 4.95 -10.47 13.26
C ASN A 91 5.64 -9.11 13.40
N GLY A 92 5.68 -8.34 12.33
CA GLY A 92 6.31 -7.02 12.34
C GLY A 92 7.27 -6.80 11.19
N ILE A 93 8.27 -5.96 11.43
CA ILE A 93 9.31 -5.58 10.47
C ILE A 93 10.67 -5.51 11.15
N THR A 94 11.72 -5.73 10.39
CA THR A 94 13.07 -5.32 10.78
C THR A 94 13.45 -4.08 9.97
N VAL A 95 13.89 -3.04 10.68
CA VAL A 95 14.35 -1.79 10.09
C VAL A 95 15.86 -1.65 10.27
N GLY A 96 16.50 -0.97 9.32
CA GLY A 96 17.95 -0.88 9.28
C GLY A 96 18.49 0.53 9.24
N GLY A 97 19.78 0.65 9.51
CA GLY A 97 20.53 1.88 9.39
C GLY A 97 19.97 3.06 10.20
N ASN A 98 20.55 4.23 10.02
CA ASN A 98 20.07 5.47 10.62
C ASN A 98 19.20 6.26 9.63
N GLN A 99 18.25 5.57 9.01
CA GLN A 99 17.42 6.11 7.95
C GLN A 99 16.23 6.92 8.47
N GLU A 100 16.00 8.07 7.89
CA GLU A 100 15.01 9.05 8.36
C GLU A 100 13.59 8.52 8.32
N TYR A 101 13.28 7.73 7.29
CA TYR A 101 11.92 7.23 7.05
C TYR A 101 11.51 6.06 7.95
N ALA A 102 12.46 5.34 8.58
CA ALA A 102 12.11 4.18 9.39
C ALA A 102 12.87 4.06 10.71
N ASN A 103 14.17 4.44 10.78
CA ASN A 103 14.99 4.10 11.94
C ASN A 103 15.95 5.21 12.42
N LYS A 104 15.66 6.47 12.15
CA LYS A 104 16.49 7.59 12.63
C LYS A 104 16.65 7.53 14.14
N SER A 105 17.89 7.52 14.63
CA SER A 105 18.19 7.44 16.07
C SER A 105 17.48 8.53 16.87
N GLY A 106 16.74 8.12 17.90
CA GLY A 106 15.96 9.00 18.76
C GLY A 106 14.66 9.55 18.14
N SER A 107 14.38 9.26 16.86
CA SER A 107 13.16 9.70 16.20
C SER A 107 11.96 8.82 16.59
N SER A 108 10.86 9.44 16.97
CA SER A 108 9.60 8.74 17.19
C SER A 108 8.93 8.44 15.85
N GLN A 109 8.60 7.18 15.61
CA GLN A 109 8.01 6.68 14.38
C GLN A 109 6.60 6.13 14.65
N VAL A 110 5.76 6.15 13.62
CA VAL A 110 4.52 5.40 13.56
C VAL A 110 4.49 4.63 12.25
N THR A 111 4.11 3.36 12.33
CA THR A 111 3.86 2.51 11.16
C THR A 111 2.42 2.01 11.19
N TRP A 112 1.74 2.12 10.05
CA TRP A 112 0.47 1.46 9.77
C TRP A 112 0.79 0.30 8.82
N ALA A 113 0.29 -0.88 9.15
CA ALA A 113 0.67 -2.12 8.49
C ALA A 113 -0.57 -2.92 8.08
N TRP A 114 -0.64 -3.30 6.82
CA TRP A 114 -1.71 -4.13 6.26
C TRP A 114 -1.15 -5.47 5.79
N LYS A 115 -1.96 -6.50 5.95
CA LYS A 115 -1.69 -7.83 5.41
C LYS A 115 -2.44 -8.03 4.09
N ALA A 116 -1.71 -8.46 3.06
CA ALA A 116 -2.29 -9.02 1.84
C ALA A 116 -2.15 -10.55 1.85
N ASN A 117 -1.08 -11.12 1.32
CA ASN A 117 -0.91 -12.57 1.20
C ASN A 117 0.43 -13.09 1.79
N GLY A 118 0.99 -12.37 2.77
CA GLY A 118 2.22 -12.77 3.47
C GLY A 118 3.45 -12.85 2.56
N GLY A 119 3.60 -11.90 1.65
CA GLY A 119 4.71 -11.83 0.70
C GLY A 119 4.57 -12.75 -0.53
N THR A 120 3.51 -13.56 -0.59
CA THR A 120 3.30 -14.47 -1.72
C THR A 120 2.52 -13.78 -2.83
N THR A 121 3.17 -13.58 -3.97
CA THR A 121 2.57 -12.97 -5.16
C THR A 121 1.91 -14.00 -6.07
N THR A 122 0.84 -13.59 -6.74
CA THR A 122 0.19 -14.30 -7.83
C THR A 122 0.50 -13.58 -9.14
N ASP A 123 0.95 -14.32 -10.14
CA ASP A 123 1.13 -13.81 -11.50
C ASP A 123 -0.24 -13.56 -12.13
N GLY A 124 -0.52 -12.31 -12.48
CA GLY A 124 -1.76 -11.86 -13.12
C GLY A 124 -1.71 -11.86 -14.64
N SER A 125 -0.53 -12.00 -15.23
CA SER A 125 -0.30 -11.77 -16.68
C SER A 125 -1.15 -12.63 -17.61
N SER A 126 -1.64 -13.78 -17.16
CA SER A 126 -2.54 -14.65 -17.95
C SER A 126 -3.98 -14.14 -18.02
N ASN A 127 -4.38 -13.26 -17.11
CA ASN A 127 -5.75 -12.71 -17.00
C ASN A 127 -5.81 -11.21 -17.33
N ASP A 128 -4.63 -10.59 -17.50
CA ASP A 128 -4.49 -9.17 -17.74
C ASP A 128 -4.25 -8.88 -19.22
N SER A 129 -4.58 -7.68 -19.65
CA SER A 129 -4.15 -7.20 -20.97
C SER A 129 -2.73 -6.61 -20.94
N VAL A 130 -2.12 -6.47 -19.78
CA VAL A 130 -0.71 -6.09 -19.60
C VAL A 130 0.17 -7.32 -19.54
N SER A 131 1.41 -7.21 -20.06
CA SER A 131 2.31 -8.36 -20.20
C SER A 131 3.00 -8.78 -18.90
N THR A 132 2.98 -7.94 -17.88
CA THR A 132 3.66 -8.21 -16.60
C THR A 132 2.84 -7.60 -15.49
N SER A 133 2.28 -8.44 -14.65
CA SER A 133 1.61 -8.03 -13.43
C SER A 133 1.79 -9.08 -12.32
N ASN A 134 1.84 -8.60 -11.09
CA ASN A 134 1.83 -9.45 -9.90
C ASN A 134 0.93 -8.80 -8.86
N HIS A 135 0.17 -9.61 -8.15
CA HIS A 135 -0.65 -9.11 -7.07
C HIS A 135 -0.57 -9.98 -5.82
N GLN A 136 -0.89 -9.39 -4.69
CA GLN A 136 -1.17 -10.05 -3.42
C GLN A 136 -2.55 -9.59 -2.96
N ALA A 137 -3.42 -10.50 -2.59
CA ALA A 137 -4.78 -10.16 -2.18
C ALA A 137 -5.20 -10.83 -0.88
N ASN A 138 -5.81 -10.08 -0.01
CA ASN A 138 -6.54 -10.53 1.18
C ASN A 138 -8.02 -10.31 0.93
N THR A 139 -8.71 -11.33 0.43
CA THR A 139 -10.13 -11.24 0.11
C THR A 139 -11.01 -11.05 1.35
N THR A 140 -10.56 -11.51 2.53
CA THR A 140 -11.26 -11.32 3.80
C THR A 140 -11.23 -9.86 4.25
N ALA A 141 -10.08 -9.20 4.15
CA ALA A 141 -9.91 -7.79 4.51
C ALA A 141 -10.29 -6.84 3.36
N GLY A 142 -10.46 -7.34 2.14
CA GLY A 142 -10.72 -6.52 0.96
C GLY A 142 -9.53 -5.64 0.56
N PHE A 143 -8.29 -6.13 0.76
CA PHE A 143 -7.07 -5.38 0.51
C PHE A 143 -6.18 -6.10 -0.52
N SER A 144 -5.66 -5.36 -1.49
CA SER A 144 -4.76 -5.90 -2.52
C SER A 144 -3.64 -4.91 -2.85
N ILE A 145 -2.48 -5.47 -3.18
CA ILE A 145 -1.32 -4.75 -3.70
C ILE A 145 -1.05 -5.30 -5.10
N VAL A 146 -0.92 -4.43 -6.07
CA VAL A 146 -0.70 -4.80 -7.47
C VAL A 146 0.49 -4.05 -8.03
N SER A 147 1.40 -4.75 -8.68
CA SER A 147 2.49 -4.17 -9.47
C SER A 147 2.36 -4.63 -10.92
N TYR A 148 2.40 -3.71 -11.88
CA TYR A 148 2.26 -4.03 -13.30
C TYR A 148 3.07 -3.08 -14.17
N THR A 149 3.33 -3.51 -15.41
CA THR A 149 3.92 -2.66 -16.44
C THR A 149 2.85 -2.26 -17.45
N GLY A 150 2.58 -0.97 -17.57
CA GLY A 150 1.62 -0.44 -18.52
C GLY A 150 2.00 -0.73 -19.99
N ASN A 151 1.00 -1.04 -20.83
CA ASN A 151 1.20 -1.33 -22.24
C ASN A 151 0.87 -0.15 -23.16
N ASN A 152 0.56 1.01 -22.61
CA ASN A 152 0.17 2.23 -23.33
C ASN A 152 -1.05 2.06 -24.24
N SER A 153 -1.98 1.18 -23.87
CA SER A 153 -3.23 0.94 -24.58
C SER A 153 -4.42 1.33 -23.72
N ALA A 154 -5.36 2.07 -24.28
CA ALA A 154 -6.61 2.40 -23.61
C ALA A 154 -7.41 1.12 -23.30
N GLY A 155 -8.08 1.09 -22.15
CA GLY A 155 -8.84 -0.06 -21.70
C GLY A 155 -8.01 -1.26 -21.26
N ALA A 156 -6.71 -1.08 -20.98
CA ALA A 156 -5.88 -2.13 -20.41
C ALA A 156 -6.43 -2.58 -19.05
N THR A 157 -6.46 -3.90 -18.83
CA THR A 157 -6.96 -4.53 -17.60
C THR A 157 -5.82 -5.10 -16.77
N VAL A 158 -5.97 -5.04 -15.45
CA VAL A 158 -5.01 -5.56 -14.47
C VAL A 158 -5.77 -6.28 -13.36
N ALA A 159 -5.42 -7.53 -13.10
CA ALA A 159 -6.04 -8.32 -12.05
C ALA A 159 -5.59 -7.85 -10.66
N HIS A 160 -6.52 -7.80 -9.73
CA HIS A 160 -6.26 -7.41 -8.34
C HIS A 160 -6.53 -8.53 -7.31
N GLY A 161 -7.11 -9.65 -7.73
CA GLY A 161 -7.31 -10.85 -6.90
C GLY A 161 -8.34 -10.75 -5.77
N LEU A 162 -9.14 -9.68 -5.68
CA LEU A 162 -10.11 -9.52 -4.58
C LEU A 162 -11.41 -10.32 -4.77
N GLY A 163 -11.77 -10.67 -6.01
CA GLY A 163 -13.03 -11.33 -6.33
C GLY A 163 -14.27 -10.44 -6.16
N ALA A 164 -14.08 -9.15 -5.92
CA ALA A 164 -15.13 -8.13 -5.83
C ALA A 164 -14.56 -6.81 -6.32
N ALA A 165 -15.39 -5.95 -6.91
CA ALA A 165 -14.97 -4.65 -7.41
C ALA A 165 -14.37 -3.78 -6.28
N PRO A 166 -13.15 -3.26 -6.41
CA PRO A 166 -12.57 -2.38 -5.42
C PRO A 166 -13.32 -1.06 -5.35
N THR A 167 -13.50 -0.54 -4.16
CA THR A 167 -14.18 0.73 -3.89
C THR A 167 -13.23 1.91 -3.87
N VAL A 168 -11.95 1.64 -3.66
CA VAL A 168 -10.86 2.61 -3.69
C VAL A 168 -9.68 2.02 -4.45
N LEU A 169 -9.09 2.78 -5.36
CA LEU A 169 -7.81 2.47 -5.99
C LEU A 169 -6.85 3.63 -5.76
N ILE A 170 -5.61 3.31 -5.49
CA ILE A 170 -4.52 4.30 -5.39
C ILE A 170 -3.43 3.83 -6.35
N VAL A 171 -3.13 4.63 -7.36
CA VAL A 171 -2.19 4.27 -8.43
C VAL A 171 -1.04 5.26 -8.48
N LYS A 172 0.17 4.73 -8.55
CA LYS A 172 1.41 5.50 -8.70
C LYS A 172 2.24 4.97 -9.89
N ASN A 173 2.66 5.87 -10.75
CA ASN A 173 3.73 5.57 -11.69
C ASN A 173 5.06 5.49 -10.93
N ARG A 174 5.79 4.38 -11.07
CA ARG A 174 7.04 4.11 -10.36
C ARG A 174 8.28 4.65 -11.08
N ASP A 175 8.18 4.89 -12.38
CA ASP A 175 9.31 5.19 -13.25
C ASP A 175 9.44 6.70 -13.55
N SER A 176 8.57 7.53 -13.01
CA SER A 176 8.58 8.98 -13.26
C SER A 176 7.82 9.76 -12.19
N ASP A 177 8.17 11.04 -12.07
CA ASP A 177 7.55 12.04 -11.21
C ASP A 177 6.11 12.34 -11.67
N ARG A 178 5.19 11.47 -11.31
CA ARG A 178 3.75 11.62 -11.55
C ARG A 178 3.01 11.58 -10.23
N GLY A 179 2.01 12.41 -10.09
CA GLY A 179 1.15 12.40 -8.90
C GLY A 179 0.44 11.07 -8.70
N TRP A 180 -0.06 10.86 -7.51
CA TRP A 180 -0.83 9.70 -7.11
C TRP A 180 -2.29 9.87 -7.50
N MET A 181 -2.77 9.03 -8.38
CA MET A 181 -4.18 9.05 -8.80
C MET A 181 -5.02 8.17 -7.89
N VAL A 182 -6.15 8.70 -7.43
CA VAL A 182 -7.07 7.99 -6.54
C VAL A 182 -8.45 7.91 -7.16
N TYR A 183 -8.97 6.69 -7.31
CA TYR A 183 -10.37 6.41 -7.54
C TYR A 183 -11.08 6.18 -6.21
N HIS A 184 -12.25 6.74 -6.04
CA HIS A 184 -13.14 6.43 -4.93
C HIS A 184 -14.59 6.36 -5.43
N HIS A 185 -15.25 5.22 -5.26
CA HIS A 185 -16.54 4.87 -5.88
C HIS A 185 -17.71 5.82 -5.49
N LYS A 186 -17.54 6.66 -4.48
CA LYS A 186 -18.53 7.65 -4.02
C LYS A 186 -17.95 9.07 -3.94
N ASN A 187 -16.92 9.35 -4.70
CA ASN A 187 -16.33 10.69 -4.72
C ASN A 187 -17.34 11.74 -5.20
N THR A 188 -17.99 11.44 -6.32
CA THR A 188 -19.04 12.26 -6.95
C THR A 188 -20.16 11.37 -7.48
N SER A 189 -21.03 11.93 -8.33
CA SER A 189 -22.05 11.17 -9.09
C SER A 189 -21.48 10.41 -10.28
N ALA A 190 -20.25 10.72 -10.72
CA ALA A 190 -19.59 10.14 -11.90
C ALA A 190 -18.15 9.65 -11.58
N PRO A 191 -17.95 8.77 -10.59
CA PRO A 191 -16.61 8.43 -10.10
C PRO A 191 -15.75 7.72 -11.14
N ALA A 192 -16.34 7.10 -12.15
CA ALA A 192 -15.60 6.40 -13.22
C ALA A 192 -14.87 7.32 -14.19
N THR A 193 -15.30 8.59 -14.28
CA THR A 193 -14.67 9.60 -15.15
C THR A 193 -13.71 10.52 -14.38
N GLU A 194 -13.66 10.40 -13.05
CA GLU A 194 -13.01 11.36 -12.19
C GLU A 194 -11.93 10.74 -11.32
N TYR A 195 -10.98 11.56 -10.91
CA TYR A 195 -9.93 11.16 -9.97
C TYR A 195 -9.64 12.26 -8.94
N LEU A 196 -9.04 11.83 -7.84
CA LEU A 196 -8.45 12.67 -6.79
C LEU A 196 -6.93 12.51 -6.83
N TRP A 197 -6.23 13.47 -6.25
CA TRP A 197 -4.81 13.36 -5.95
C TRP A 197 -4.60 12.97 -4.47
N LEU A 198 -3.68 12.04 -4.19
CA LEU A 198 -3.27 11.75 -2.82
C LEU A 198 -2.23 12.76 -2.31
N ASP A 199 -1.38 13.22 -3.21
CA ASP A 199 -0.20 14.05 -2.96
C ASP A 199 -0.42 15.54 -3.24
N ASP A 200 -1.65 15.94 -3.61
CA ASP A 200 -1.98 17.33 -3.93
C ASP A 200 -3.36 17.69 -3.32
N ASN A 201 -3.60 18.98 -3.16
CA ASN A 201 -4.85 19.56 -2.65
C ASN A 201 -5.80 20.05 -3.75
N ASN A 202 -5.55 19.72 -4.99
CA ASN A 202 -6.42 20.02 -6.10
C ASN A 202 -7.80 19.36 -5.93
N ALA A 203 -8.82 20.05 -6.42
CA ALA A 203 -10.16 19.48 -6.49
C ALA A 203 -10.21 18.25 -7.40
N THR A 204 -11.24 17.44 -7.24
CA THR A 204 -11.58 16.35 -8.17
C THR A 204 -11.52 16.85 -9.61
N SER A 205 -10.88 16.07 -10.47
CA SER A 205 -10.73 16.35 -11.89
C SER A 205 -11.34 15.24 -12.74
N ASP A 206 -11.93 15.62 -13.86
CA ASP A 206 -12.41 14.69 -14.90
C ASP A 206 -11.29 14.47 -15.91
N TYR A 207 -10.99 13.20 -16.21
CA TYR A 207 -10.02 12.82 -17.23
C TYR A 207 -10.22 11.36 -17.63
N GLU A 208 -10.71 11.13 -18.84
CA GLU A 208 -10.98 9.79 -19.40
C GLU A 208 -9.77 8.83 -19.33
N GLY A 209 -8.56 9.36 -19.47
CA GLY A 209 -7.32 8.59 -19.43
C GLY A 209 -6.99 7.97 -18.06
N SER A 210 -7.71 8.33 -16.99
CA SER A 210 -7.46 7.77 -15.66
C SER A 210 -7.97 6.34 -15.52
N TRP A 211 -9.26 6.13 -15.81
CA TRP A 211 -9.97 4.86 -15.59
C TRP A 211 -10.68 4.37 -16.86
N ASN A 212 -10.38 4.98 -18.02
CA ASN A 212 -11.06 4.70 -19.29
C ASN A 212 -12.60 4.82 -19.17
N ASP A 213 -13.06 5.82 -18.40
CA ASP A 213 -14.47 6.07 -18.08
C ASP A 213 -15.23 4.82 -17.61
N THR A 214 -14.53 3.89 -17.01
CA THR A 214 -15.05 2.59 -16.62
C THR A 214 -14.77 2.31 -15.15
N ALA A 215 -15.81 1.99 -14.39
CA ALA A 215 -15.64 1.60 -12.99
C ALA A 215 -14.86 0.28 -12.88
N PRO A 216 -14.07 0.10 -11.81
CA PRO A 216 -13.42 -1.17 -11.56
C PRO A 216 -14.41 -2.33 -11.47
N THR A 217 -13.99 -3.51 -11.89
CA THR A 217 -14.77 -4.76 -11.84
C THR A 217 -14.15 -5.78 -10.88
N SER A 218 -14.77 -6.92 -10.71
CA SER A 218 -14.23 -8.06 -9.94
C SER A 218 -13.18 -8.84 -10.70
#